data_858dbda35e25de3d354bad3ab34ec2fc
#
_entry.id   858dbda35e25de3d354bad3ab34ec2fc
#
_cell.length_a   1.000
_cell.length_b   1.000
_cell.length_c   1.000
_cell.angle_alpha   90.00
_cell.angle_beta   90.00
_cell.angle_gamma   90.00
#
_symmetry.space_group_name_H-M   'P 1'
#
loop_
_entity.id
_entity.type
_entity.pdbx_description
1 polymer ?
#
loop_
_entity_poly.entity_id
_entity_poly.type
_entity_poly.pdbx_seq_one_letter_code
_entity_poly.pdbx_strand_id
1 'polypeptide(L)'
;MTYLVPLILIGAGFSTANTPRSNAVLSSAPKALAGSASATNNACAALGAALGVAVLGAIFQSAARNAYISDLTKAGLSMDEIRRSADVLSAWLEANSGDVAAQFGITVQQLEGVIANYENAYTAGVHQVLFIGAIALFACAVLAFFTFRAFRIQK
;
A
#
# COMPACT_ATOMS: atom_id res chain seq x y z
N MET A 1 7.53 3.99 -19.70
CA MET A 1 6.75 5.24 -19.87
C MET A 1 5.35 5.15 -19.23
N THR A 2 4.80 3.97 -18.99
CA THR A 2 3.41 3.75 -18.51
C THR A 2 3.14 4.29 -17.09
N TYR A 3 4.16 4.40 -16.23
CA TYR A 3 3.99 4.83 -14.83
C TYR A 3 4.11 6.35 -14.60
N LEU A 4 4.55 7.11 -15.60
CA LEU A 4 4.74 8.57 -15.46
C LEU A 4 3.40 9.31 -15.26
N VAL A 5 2.39 8.95 -16.04
CA VAL A 5 1.08 9.60 -15.96
C VAL A 5 0.41 9.40 -14.59
N PRO A 6 0.30 8.17 -14.04
CA PRO A 6 -0.23 7.97 -12.69
C PRO A 6 0.55 8.72 -11.61
N LEU A 7 1.89 8.75 -11.69
CA LEU A 7 2.73 9.46 -10.71
C LEU A 7 2.50 10.97 -10.73
N ILE A 8 2.38 11.58 -11.92
CA ILE A 8 2.08 13.00 -12.07
C ILE A 8 0.69 13.32 -11.48
N LEU A 9 -0.32 12.48 -11.75
CA LEU A 9 -1.67 12.66 -11.22
C LEU A 9 -1.71 12.57 -9.70
N ILE A 10 -0.99 11.61 -9.10
CA ILE A 10 -0.89 11.46 -7.64
C ILE A 10 -0.19 12.68 -7.04
N GLY A 11 0.93 13.13 -7.62
CA GLY A 11 1.67 14.30 -7.14
C GLY A 11 0.86 15.58 -7.23
N ALA A 12 0.17 15.81 -8.35
CA ALA A 12 -0.71 16.97 -8.54
C ALA A 12 -1.89 16.95 -7.58
N GLY A 13 -2.54 15.79 -7.39
CA GLY A 13 -3.64 15.61 -6.45
C GLY A 13 -3.22 15.89 -5.00
N PHE A 14 -2.07 15.35 -4.58
CA PHE A 14 -1.51 15.56 -3.25
C PHE A 14 -1.20 17.04 -2.99
N SER A 15 -0.53 17.70 -3.93
CA SER A 15 -0.18 19.13 -3.81
C SER A 15 -1.43 20.02 -3.74
N THR A 16 -2.43 19.74 -4.58
CA THR A 16 -3.68 20.51 -4.63
C THR A 16 -4.50 20.34 -3.33
N ALA A 17 -4.47 19.19 -2.70
CA ALA A 17 -5.19 18.92 -1.46
C ALA A 17 -4.49 19.51 -0.22
N ASN A 18 -3.16 19.57 -0.23
CA ASN A 18 -2.37 19.94 0.95
C ASN A 18 -2.48 21.43 1.30
N THR A 19 -2.49 22.32 0.30
CA THR A 19 -2.55 23.76 0.49
C THR A 19 -3.86 24.22 1.15
N PRO A 20 -5.06 23.89 0.66
CA PRO A 20 -6.31 24.30 1.29
C PRO A 20 -6.50 23.67 2.69
N ARG A 21 -6.00 22.46 2.92
CA ARG A 21 -6.02 21.81 4.24
C ARG A 21 -5.24 22.63 5.26
N SER A 22 -4.00 22.98 4.93
CA SER A 22 -3.13 23.77 5.83
C SER A 22 -3.71 25.16 6.09
N ASN A 23 -4.24 25.82 5.06
CA ASN A 23 -4.89 27.11 5.19
C ASN A 23 -6.15 27.05 6.07
N ALA A 24 -6.97 26.02 5.93
CA ALA A 24 -8.16 25.83 6.77
C ALA A 24 -7.82 25.68 8.25
N VAL A 25 -6.77 24.92 8.57
CA VAL A 25 -6.31 24.73 9.96
C VAL A 25 -5.77 26.04 10.53
N LEU A 26 -4.90 26.74 9.80
CA LEU A 26 -4.28 27.98 10.26
C LEU A 26 -5.27 29.13 10.39
N SER A 27 -6.24 29.24 9.48
CA SER A 27 -7.27 30.31 9.53
C SER A 27 -8.29 30.07 10.63
N SER A 28 -8.46 28.86 11.12
CA SER A 28 -9.38 28.51 12.20
C SER A 28 -8.75 28.73 13.59
N ALA A 29 -7.43 28.89 13.69
CA ALA A 29 -6.73 29.07 14.95
C ALA A 29 -6.51 30.57 15.29
N PRO A 30 -6.60 30.95 16.58
CA PRO A 30 -6.15 32.26 17.02
C PRO A 30 -4.68 32.50 16.65
N LYS A 31 -4.32 33.74 16.28
CA LYS A 31 -2.95 34.06 15.83
C LYS A 31 -1.87 33.66 16.85
N ALA A 32 -2.18 33.79 18.15
CA ALA A 32 -1.27 33.35 19.22
C ALA A 32 -1.00 31.84 19.26
N LEU A 33 -1.87 31.01 18.68
CA LEU A 33 -1.80 29.57 18.69
C LEU A 33 -1.47 28.97 17.30
N ALA A 34 -1.13 29.79 16.33
CA ALA A 34 -0.85 29.34 14.95
C ALA A 34 0.27 28.32 14.89
N GLY A 35 1.31 28.45 15.72
CA GLY A 35 2.40 27.48 15.82
C GLY A 35 1.92 26.11 16.33
N SER A 36 1.13 26.09 17.41
CA SER A 36 0.53 24.85 17.93
C SER A 36 -0.41 24.19 16.92
N ALA A 37 -1.23 24.98 16.23
CA ALA A 37 -2.14 24.46 15.20
C ALA A 37 -1.38 23.81 14.04
N SER A 38 -0.28 24.44 13.58
CA SER A 38 0.60 23.87 12.56
C SER A 38 1.27 22.58 13.02
N ALA A 39 1.81 22.56 14.24
CA ALA A 39 2.44 21.37 14.82
C ALA A 39 1.46 20.20 14.93
N THR A 40 0.24 20.46 15.43
CA THR A 40 -0.81 19.45 15.55
C THR A 40 -1.22 18.91 14.17
N ASN A 41 -1.40 19.79 13.17
CA ASN A 41 -1.71 19.37 11.80
C ASN A 41 -0.64 18.45 11.22
N ASN A 42 0.64 18.76 11.44
CA ASN A 42 1.75 17.92 10.96
C ASN A 42 1.84 16.60 11.71
N ALA A 43 1.63 16.61 13.03
CA ALA A 43 1.60 15.39 13.83
C ALA A 43 0.46 14.45 13.39
N CYS A 44 -0.75 14.98 13.20
CA CYS A 44 -1.88 14.20 12.68
C CYS A 44 -1.60 13.63 11.28
N ALA A 45 -0.95 14.40 10.41
CA ALA A 45 -0.56 13.92 9.08
C ALA A 45 0.45 12.78 9.16
N ALA A 46 1.47 12.89 10.02
CA ALA A 46 2.48 11.86 10.22
C ALA A 46 1.87 10.57 10.80
N LEU A 47 1.00 10.69 11.80
CA LEU A 47 0.26 9.56 12.37
C LEU A 47 -0.63 8.88 11.33
N GLY A 48 -1.36 9.68 10.53
CA GLY A 48 -2.19 9.15 9.45
C GLY A 48 -1.38 8.40 8.39
N ALA A 49 -0.21 8.93 8.02
CA ALA A 49 0.70 8.26 7.09
C ALA A 49 1.24 6.92 7.65
N ALA A 50 1.68 6.91 8.91
CA ALA A 50 2.19 5.71 9.56
C ALA A 50 1.11 4.62 9.68
N LEU A 51 -0.08 4.97 10.11
CA LEU A 51 -1.23 4.05 10.19
C LEU A 51 -1.64 3.56 8.80
N GLY A 52 -1.66 4.44 7.79
CA GLY A 52 -1.96 4.09 6.41
C GLY A 52 -1.01 3.03 5.86
N VAL A 53 0.29 3.24 6.04
CA VAL A 53 1.32 2.26 5.60
C VAL A 53 1.17 0.93 6.35
N ALA A 54 0.94 0.95 7.66
CA ALA A 54 0.78 -0.26 8.44
C ALA A 54 -0.45 -1.07 8.02
N VAL A 55 -1.61 -0.42 7.86
CA VAL A 55 -2.86 -1.09 7.48
C VAL A 55 -2.80 -1.59 6.04
N LEU A 56 -2.39 -0.74 5.10
CA LEU A 56 -2.30 -1.13 3.69
C LEU A 56 -1.22 -2.19 3.47
N GLY A 57 -0.11 -2.13 4.22
CA GLY A 57 0.94 -3.13 4.20
C GLY A 57 0.45 -4.50 4.70
N ALA A 58 -0.33 -4.53 5.78
CA ALA A 58 -0.93 -5.75 6.29
C ALA A 58 -1.93 -6.38 5.29
N ILE A 59 -2.76 -5.54 4.67
CA ILE A 59 -3.71 -5.97 3.62
C ILE A 59 -2.93 -6.53 2.42
N PHE A 60 -1.89 -5.82 1.99
CA PHE A 60 -1.02 -6.26 0.89
C PHE A 60 -0.42 -7.63 1.16
N GLN A 61 0.23 -7.82 2.32
CA GLN A 61 0.86 -9.09 2.68
C GLN A 61 -0.15 -10.23 2.72
N SER A 62 -1.33 -9.99 3.30
CA SER A 62 -2.41 -10.98 3.33
C SER A 62 -2.90 -11.33 1.93
N ALA A 63 -3.11 -10.34 1.07
CA ALA A 63 -3.58 -10.54 -0.29
C ALA A 63 -2.55 -11.29 -1.14
N ALA A 64 -1.29 -10.87 -1.11
CA ALA A 64 -0.20 -11.51 -1.85
C ALA A 64 0.00 -12.97 -1.39
N ARG A 65 0.00 -13.21 -0.07
CA ARG A 65 0.10 -14.56 0.48
C ARG A 65 -1.06 -15.46 0.05
N ASN A 66 -2.29 -14.96 0.11
CA ASN A 66 -3.47 -15.73 -0.27
C ASN A 66 -3.46 -16.04 -1.77
N ALA A 67 -3.08 -15.09 -2.62
CA ALA A 67 -2.92 -15.31 -4.05
C ALA A 67 -1.87 -16.39 -4.33
N TYR A 68 -0.69 -16.30 -3.71
CA TYR A 68 0.39 -17.28 -3.84
C TYR A 68 -0.06 -18.70 -3.47
N ILE A 69 -0.68 -18.86 -2.29
CA ILE A 69 -1.19 -20.16 -1.83
C ILE A 69 -2.28 -20.68 -2.77
N SER A 70 -3.20 -19.82 -3.21
CA SER A 70 -4.29 -20.19 -4.10
C SER A 70 -3.78 -20.69 -5.45
N ASP A 71 -2.79 -20.03 -6.02
CA ASP A 71 -2.27 -20.39 -7.35
C ASP A 71 -1.47 -21.70 -7.29
N LEU A 72 -0.67 -21.91 -6.25
CA LEU A 72 0.04 -23.17 -6.05
C LEU A 72 -0.91 -24.34 -5.73
N THR A 73 -1.97 -24.08 -4.97
CA THR A 73 -3.02 -25.10 -4.71
C THR A 73 -3.75 -25.48 -5.99
N LYS A 74 -4.09 -24.53 -6.86
CA LYS A 74 -4.69 -24.79 -8.17
C LYS A 74 -3.76 -25.58 -9.09
N ALA A 75 -2.45 -25.37 -8.96
CA ALA A 75 -1.45 -26.13 -9.67
C ALA A 75 -1.28 -27.58 -9.13
N GLY A 76 -2.02 -27.95 -8.08
CA GLY A 76 -2.03 -29.30 -7.52
C GLY A 76 -0.93 -29.57 -6.50
N LEU A 77 -0.22 -28.55 -6.01
CA LEU A 77 0.81 -28.71 -5.01
C LEU A 77 0.19 -28.98 -3.62
N SER A 78 0.85 -29.88 -2.88
CA SER A 78 0.51 -30.15 -1.48
C SER A 78 0.91 -28.99 -0.57
N MET A 79 0.34 -28.90 0.63
CA MET A 79 0.69 -27.86 1.60
C MET A 79 2.16 -27.90 2.04
N ASP A 80 2.80 -29.08 2.03
CA ASP A 80 4.21 -29.20 2.35
C ASP A 80 5.10 -28.65 1.23
N GLU A 81 4.73 -28.86 -0.02
CA GLU A 81 5.42 -28.27 -1.18
C GLU A 81 5.25 -26.75 -1.22
N ILE A 82 4.06 -26.24 -0.89
CA ILE A 82 3.80 -24.80 -0.80
C ILE A 82 4.66 -24.18 0.31
N ARG A 83 4.76 -24.82 1.47
CA ARG A 83 5.61 -24.34 2.56
C ARG A 83 7.08 -24.32 2.16
N ARG A 84 7.55 -25.39 1.51
CA ARG A 84 8.93 -25.48 1.02
C ARG A 84 9.25 -24.42 -0.03
N SER A 85 8.32 -24.12 -0.95
CA SER A 85 8.48 -23.04 -1.92
C SER A 85 8.54 -21.66 -1.27
N ALA A 86 7.81 -21.43 -0.17
CA ALA A 86 7.89 -20.20 0.61
C ALA A 86 9.24 -20.04 1.33
N ASP A 87 9.82 -21.14 1.85
CA ASP A 87 11.15 -21.14 2.46
C ASP A 87 12.25 -20.83 1.43
N VAL A 88 12.16 -21.40 0.23
CA VAL A 88 13.05 -21.08 -0.90
C VAL A 88 12.95 -19.62 -1.28
N LEU A 89 11.73 -19.09 -1.36
CA LEU A 89 11.48 -17.69 -1.71
C LEU A 89 12.06 -16.74 -0.65
N SER A 90 11.88 -17.03 0.64
CA SER A 90 12.42 -16.20 1.72
C SER A 90 13.95 -16.18 1.68
N ALA A 91 14.57 -17.33 1.49
CA ALA A 91 16.03 -17.44 1.33
C ALA A 91 16.54 -16.67 0.11
N TRP A 92 15.82 -16.70 -1.00
CA TRP A 92 16.17 -15.95 -2.21
C TRP A 92 16.07 -14.44 -2.00
N LEU A 93 15.03 -13.97 -1.30
CA LEU A 93 14.85 -12.55 -0.98
C LEU A 93 15.93 -12.03 -0.03
N GLU A 94 16.41 -12.87 0.90
CA GLU A 94 17.46 -12.49 1.86
C GLU A 94 18.86 -12.53 1.25
N ALA A 95 19.17 -13.55 0.46
CA ALA A 95 20.52 -13.80 -0.04
C ALA A 95 20.82 -13.06 -1.35
N ASN A 96 19.79 -12.68 -2.12
CA ASN A 96 19.90 -12.07 -3.46
C ASN A 96 20.92 -12.80 -4.38
N SER A 97 21.05 -14.13 -4.24
CA SER A 97 22.09 -14.94 -4.87
C SER A 97 21.55 -16.18 -5.56
N GLY A 98 22.17 -16.55 -6.68
CA GLY A 98 21.86 -17.77 -7.44
C GLY A 98 22.17 -19.09 -6.69
N ASP A 99 22.85 -19.03 -5.56
CA ASP A 99 23.25 -20.19 -4.76
C ASP A 99 22.08 -20.85 -4.01
N VAL A 100 20.91 -20.19 -3.93
CA VAL A 100 19.72 -20.73 -3.26
C VAL A 100 19.25 -22.03 -3.90
N ALA A 101 19.34 -22.16 -5.23
CA ALA A 101 18.97 -23.39 -5.92
C ALA A 101 19.80 -24.58 -5.43
N ALA A 102 21.12 -24.39 -5.26
CA ALA A 102 22.02 -25.42 -4.75
C ALA A 102 21.74 -25.74 -3.27
N GLN A 103 21.45 -24.74 -2.46
CA GLN A 103 21.15 -24.88 -1.02
C GLN A 103 19.90 -25.73 -0.78
N PHE A 104 18.87 -25.59 -1.59
CA PHE A 104 17.60 -26.32 -1.46
C PHE A 104 17.52 -27.57 -2.35
N GLY A 105 18.56 -27.84 -3.14
CA GLY A 105 18.62 -29.01 -4.05
C GLY A 105 17.57 -28.97 -5.16
N ILE A 106 17.23 -27.75 -5.62
CA ILE A 106 16.27 -27.52 -6.70
C ILE A 106 17.00 -27.06 -7.97
N THR A 107 16.37 -27.26 -9.12
CA THR A 107 16.91 -26.75 -10.39
C THR A 107 16.67 -25.25 -10.53
N VAL A 108 17.51 -24.57 -11.32
CA VAL A 108 17.32 -23.14 -11.64
C VAL A 108 15.93 -22.90 -12.23
N GLN A 109 15.45 -23.81 -13.04
CA GLN A 109 14.12 -23.71 -13.67
C GLN A 109 12.97 -23.81 -12.64
N GLN A 110 13.14 -24.61 -11.58
CA GLN A 110 12.19 -24.66 -10.47
C GLN A 110 12.22 -23.37 -9.64
N LEU A 111 13.40 -22.80 -9.42
CA LEU A 111 13.56 -21.52 -8.74
C LEU A 111 12.88 -20.39 -9.54
N GLU A 112 13.10 -20.31 -10.85
CA GLU A 112 12.43 -19.34 -11.72
C GLU A 112 10.90 -19.48 -11.68
N GLY A 113 10.39 -20.70 -11.62
CA GLY A 113 8.95 -20.96 -11.45
C GLY A 113 8.40 -20.42 -10.12
N VAL A 114 9.13 -20.59 -9.03
CA VAL A 114 8.76 -20.03 -7.71
C VAL A 114 8.74 -18.50 -7.76
N ILE A 115 9.75 -17.89 -8.37
CA ILE A 115 9.86 -16.43 -8.51
C ILE A 115 8.71 -15.88 -9.37
N ALA A 116 8.42 -16.50 -10.52
CA ALA A 116 7.34 -16.07 -11.41
C ALA A 116 5.96 -16.14 -10.72
N ASN A 117 5.70 -17.20 -9.94
CA ASN A 117 4.47 -17.30 -9.14
C ASN A 117 4.39 -16.20 -8.08
N TYR A 118 5.50 -15.84 -7.45
CA TYR A 118 5.56 -14.75 -6.50
C TYR A 118 5.29 -13.40 -7.16
N GLU A 119 5.87 -13.12 -8.32
CA GLU A 119 5.62 -11.88 -9.07
C GLU A 119 4.14 -11.70 -9.43
N ASN A 120 3.48 -12.79 -9.84
CA ASN A 120 2.03 -12.78 -10.11
C ASN A 120 1.22 -12.50 -8.83
N ALA A 121 1.54 -13.16 -7.73
CA ALA A 121 0.89 -12.97 -6.44
C ALA A 121 1.13 -11.55 -5.90
N TYR A 122 2.35 -11.01 -6.06
CA TYR A 122 2.69 -9.64 -5.71
C TYR A 122 1.85 -8.64 -6.49
N THR A 123 1.73 -8.83 -7.79
CA THR A 123 0.92 -7.95 -8.66
C THR A 123 -0.56 -7.98 -8.27
N ALA A 124 -1.10 -9.16 -7.95
CA ALA A 124 -2.47 -9.28 -7.45
C ALA A 124 -2.67 -8.55 -6.11
N GLY A 125 -1.70 -8.65 -5.19
CA GLY A 125 -1.69 -7.92 -3.93
C GLY A 125 -1.68 -6.40 -4.13
N VAL A 126 -0.84 -5.89 -5.03
CA VAL A 126 -0.78 -4.46 -5.38
C VAL A 126 -2.13 -3.97 -5.92
N HIS A 127 -2.74 -4.71 -6.86
CA HIS A 127 -4.05 -4.35 -7.41
C HIS A 127 -5.13 -4.25 -6.32
N GLN A 128 -5.16 -5.21 -5.41
CA GLN A 128 -6.15 -5.21 -4.31
C GLN A 128 -5.97 -4.02 -3.37
N VAL A 129 -4.74 -3.69 -3.00
CA VAL A 129 -4.45 -2.54 -2.13
C VAL A 129 -4.79 -1.21 -2.81
N LEU A 130 -4.46 -1.07 -4.10
CA LEU A 130 -4.81 0.12 -4.87
C LEU A 130 -6.32 0.30 -4.96
N PHE A 131 -7.08 -0.78 -5.17
CA PHE A 131 -8.54 -0.74 -5.23
C PHE A 131 -9.16 -0.34 -3.89
N ILE A 132 -8.71 -0.94 -2.78
CA ILE A 132 -9.17 -0.59 -1.42
C ILE A 132 -8.78 0.86 -1.08
N GLY A 133 -7.56 1.28 -1.42
CA GLY A 133 -7.10 2.65 -1.22
C GLY A 133 -7.93 3.67 -1.99
N ALA A 134 -8.28 3.37 -3.24
CA ALA A 134 -9.14 4.22 -4.06
C ALA A 134 -10.55 4.37 -3.47
N ILE A 135 -11.15 3.27 -2.98
CA ILE A 135 -12.46 3.31 -2.31
C ILE A 135 -12.38 4.15 -1.03
N ALA A 136 -11.34 3.98 -0.22
CA ALA A 136 -11.15 4.74 1.01
C ALA A 136 -11.01 6.24 0.72
N LEU A 137 -10.22 6.61 -0.29
CA LEU A 137 -10.06 8.01 -0.71
C LEU A 137 -11.37 8.60 -1.23
N PHE A 138 -12.12 7.83 -2.01
CA PHE A 138 -13.43 8.27 -2.51
C PHE A 138 -14.42 8.49 -1.36
N ALA A 139 -14.48 7.57 -0.39
CA ALA A 139 -15.31 7.73 0.80
C ALA A 139 -14.91 8.97 1.62
N CYS A 140 -13.62 9.22 1.82
CA CYS A 140 -13.13 10.43 2.48
C CYS A 140 -13.50 11.71 1.71
N ALA A 141 -13.42 11.70 0.38
CA ALA A 141 -13.82 12.85 -0.45
C ALA A 141 -15.31 13.15 -0.33
N VAL A 142 -16.16 12.11 -0.33
CA VAL A 142 -17.61 12.24 -0.15
C VAL A 142 -17.93 12.79 1.25
N LEU A 143 -17.31 12.27 2.29
CA LEU A 143 -17.49 12.76 3.66
C LEU A 143 -17.06 14.23 3.80
N ALA A 144 -15.92 14.60 3.22
CA ALA A 144 -15.46 15.97 3.21
C ALA A 144 -16.45 16.90 2.48
N PHE A 145 -16.97 16.47 1.32
CA PHE A 145 -17.97 17.24 0.58
C PHE A 145 -19.24 17.50 1.41
N PHE A 146 -19.76 16.49 2.10
CA PHE A 146 -20.96 16.65 2.94
C PHE A 146 -20.70 17.53 4.16
N THR A 147 -19.55 17.41 4.82
CA THR A 147 -19.20 18.23 5.97
C THR A 147 -19.03 19.69 5.56
N PHE A 148 -18.34 20.00 4.47
CA PHE A 148 -18.23 21.38 3.97
C PHE A 148 -19.57 21.97 3.54
N ARG A 149 -20.44 21.19 2.95
CA ARG A 149 -21.81 21.62 2.58
C ARG A 149 -22.65 21.93 3.82
N ALA A 150 -22.58 21.10 4.86
CA ALA A 150 -23.31 21.32 6.12
C ALA A 150 -22.86 22.63 6.82
N PHE A 151 -21.54 22.89 6.84
CA PHE A 151 -21.00 24.12 7.41
C PHE A 151 -21.39 25.39 6.65
N ARG A 152 -21.64 25.30 5.34
CA ARG A 152 -22.05 26.44 4.50
C ARG A 152 -23.51 26.85 4.71
N ILE A 153 -24.34 25.94 5.23
CA ILE A 153 -25.78 26.20 5.45
C ILE A 153 -26.02 26.91 6.81
N GLN A 154 -25.04 26.88 7.72
CA GLN A 154 -25.13 27.50 9.05
C GLN A 154 -24.57 28.93 9.13
N LYS A 155 -24.11 29.52 8.03
CA LYS A 155 -23.76 30.92 7.89
C LYS A 155 -24.78 31.67 7.05
#